data_739d4033dbab80f4e4fc41abafeb1d82
#
_entry.id   739d4033dbab80f4e4fc41abafeb1d82
#
_cell.length_a   1.000
_cell.length_b   1.000
_cell.length_c   1.000
_cell.angle_alpha   90.00
_cell.angle_beta   90.00
_cell.angle_gamma   90.00
#
_symmetry.space_group_name_H-M   'P 1'
#
loop_
_entity.id
_entity.type
_entity.pdbx_description
1 polymer ?
#
loop_
_entity_poly.entity_id
_entity_poly.type
_entity_poly.pdbx_seq_one_letter_code
_entity_poly.pdbx_strand_id
1 'polypeptide(L)'
;MNNLKVAIIEDEVPAARLLHSMLKRLRPQWEIVVLPGNIEEAVAWFDANPHPELLFLDIHLSDGNSFDFLSLSHPSSIVIFTTAYDQYAIRAFSVNSIDYLLKPIDEKRLLEAILKYESIIGKQQSRPENNLQPATPGETLPKPFPHPRK
;
A
#
# COMPACT_ATOMS: atom_id res chain seq x y z
N MET A 1 2.84 12.90 -16.17
CA MET A 1 3.37 12.58 -15.49
C MET A 1 2.71 12.02 -14.49
N ASN A 2 1.85 11.91 -14.26
CA ASN A 2 1.26 11.45 -13.29
C ASN A 2 0.52 10.23 -13.51
N ASN A 3 0.98 9.32 -14.33
CA ASN A 3 0.36 8.08 -14.58
C ASN A 3 0.82 7.11 -13.56
N LEU A 4 0.44 7.33 -12.35
CA LEU A 4 0.79 6.43 -11.28
C LEU A 4 0.05 5.13 -11.48
N LYS A 5 0.72 4.02 -11.25
CA LYS A 5 0.10 2.72 -11.35
C LYS A 5 -0.31 2.24 -9.97
N VAL A 6 -1.57 1.89 -9.85
CA VAL A 6 -2.17 1.51 -8.59
C VAL A 6 -2.86 0.17 -8.75
N ALA A 7 -2.69 -0.71 -7.79
CA ALA A 7 -3.39 -2.00 -7.81
C ALA A 7 -4.31 -2.11 -6.61
N ILE A 8 -5.40 -2.84 -6.80
CA ILE A 8 -6.33 -3.16 -5.74
C ILE A 8 -6.41 -4.68 -5.65
N ILE A 9 -6.18 -5.22 -4.46
CA ILE A 9 -6.38 -6.65 -4.20
C ILE A 9 -7.50 -6.78 -3.19
N GLU A 10 -8.65 -7.25 -3.66
CA GLU A 10 -9.87 -7.29 -2.88
C GLU A 10 -10.73 -8.43 -3.38
N ASP A 11 -11.17 -9.33 -2.50
CA ASP A 11 -11.94 -10.48 -2.93
C ASP A 11 -13.42 -10.21 -3.08
N GLU A 12 -13.93 -9.11 -2.55
CA GLU A 12 -15.34 -8.78 -2.72
C GLU A 12 -15.50 -7.84 -3.88
N VAL A 13 -16.17 -8.31 -4.93
CA VAL A 13 -16.28 -7.54 -6.16
C VAL A 13 -16.94 -6.18 -5.94
N PRO A 14 -18.04 -6.08 -5.16
CA PRO A 14 -18.63 -4.75 -4.98
C PRO A 14 -17.69 -3.79 -4.26
N ALA A 15 -16.92 -4.29 -3.30
CA ALA A 15 -15.98 -3.43 -2.58
C ALA A 15 -14.85 -2.96 -3.50
N ALA A 16 -14.36 -3.85 -4.36
CA ALA A 16 -13.33 -3.49 -5.32
C ALA A 16 -13.84 -2.44 -6.29
N ARG A 17 -15.06 -2.59 -6.75
CA ARG A 17 -15.65 -1.64 -7.69
C ARG A 17 -15.84 -0.29 -7.06
N LEU A 18 -16.28 -0.26 -5.82
CA LEU A 18 -16.50 1.01 -5.13
C LEU A 18 -15.18 1.73 -4.95
N LEU A 19 -14.16 1.02 -4.51
CA LEU A 19 -12.85 1.63 -4.33
C LEU A 19 -12.29 2.14 -5.65
N HIS A 20 -12.41 1.34 -6.70
CA HIS A 20 -11.96 1.74 -8.04
C HIS A 20 -12.67 3.04 -8.46
N SER A 21 -13.96 3.10 -8.28
CA SER A 21 -14.74 4.27 -8.66
C SER A 21 -14.31 5.51 -7.91
N MET A 22 -14.11 5.38 -6.62
CA MET A 22 -13.68 6.52 -5.82
C MET A 22 -12.29 6.99 -6.23
N LEU A 23 -11.39 6.06 -6.49
CA LEU A 23 -10.04 6.42 -6.92
C LEU A 23 -10.05 7.13 -8.26
N LYS A 24 -10.86 6.67 -9.20
CA LYS A 24 -10.95 7.32 -10.50
C LYS A 24 -11.52 8.72 -10.38
N ARG A 25 -12.41 8.92 -9.44
CA ARG A 25 -13.00 10.24 -9.23
C ARG A 25 -12.00 11.20 -8.59
N LEU A 26 -11.22 10.71 -7.65
CA LEU A 26 -10.27 11.56 -6.94
C LEU A 26 -8.97 11.77 -7.71
N ARG A 27 -8.59 10.79 -8.51
CA ARG A 27 -7.33 10.87 -9.28
C ARG A 27 -7.55 10.26 -10.66
N PRO A 28 -8.20 11.00 -11.55
CA PRO A 28 -8.56 10.42 -12.87
C PRO A 28 -7.38 9.95 -13.69
N GLN A 29 -6.20 10.51 -13.44
CA GLN A 29 -5.04 10.15 -14.25
C GLN A 29 -4.32 8.89 -13.76
N TRP A 30 -4.69 8.37 -12.62
CA TRP A 30 -4.08 7.15 -12.13
C TRP A 30 -4.52 5.95 -12.95
N GLU A 31 -3.60 5.02 -13.16
CA GLU A 31 -3.87 3.81 -13.89
C GLU A 31 -4.12 2.71 -12.87
N ILE A 32 -5.34 2.20 -12.78
CA ILE A 32 -5.73 1.32 -11.71
C ILE A 32 -6.05 -0.07 -12.24
N VAL A 33 -5.44 -1.09 -11.66
CA VAL A 33 -5.74 -2.46 -12.00
C VAL A 33 -6.35 -3.14 -10.77
N VAL A 34 -7.42 -3.88 -10.99
CA VAL A 34 -8.05 -4.64 -9.93
C VAL A 34 -7.65 -6.10 -10.12
N LEU A 35 -7.01 -6.66 -9.11
CA LEU A 35 -6.53 -8.03 -9.17
C LEU A 35 -7.49 -8.95 -8.43
N PRO A 36 -7.49 -10.23 -8.75
CA PRO A 36 -8.30 -11.17 -8.00
C PRO A 36 -7.89 -11.16 -6.53
N GLY A 37 -8.84 -11.35 -5.66
CA GLY A 37 -8.61 -11.26 -4.22
C GLY A 37 -8.15 -12.56 -3.61
N ASN A 38 -7.13 -13.17 -4.20
CA ASN A 38 -6.55 -14.35 -3.60
C ASN A 38 -5.04 -14.29 -3.73
N ILE A 39 -4.36 -14.96 -2.84
CA ILE A 39 -2.92 -14.90 -2.72
C ILE A 39 -2.25 -15.47 -3.95
N GLU A 40 -2.72 -16.62 -4.39
CA GLU A 40 -2.08 -17.32 -5.48
C GLU A 40 -2.02 -16.46 -6.75
N GLU A 41 -3.14 -15.88 -7.12
CA GLU A 41 -3.17 -15.08 -8.34
C GLU A 41 -2.45 -13.75 -8.16
N ALA A 42 -2.50 -13.19 -6.96
CA ALA A 42 -1.79 -11.94 -6.71
C ALA A 42 -0.28 -12.16 -6.79
N VAL A 43 0.22 -13.25 -6.23
CA VAL A 43 1.64 -13.57 -6.32
C VAL A 43 2.05 -13.76 -7.77
N ALA A 44 1.25 -14.48 -8.55
CA ALA A 44 1.55 -14.71 -9.95
C ALA A 44 1.61 -13.40 -10.72
N TRP A 45 0.66 -12.52 -10.43
CA TRP A 45 0.64 -11.23 -11.13
C TRP A 45 1.86 -10.41 -10.79
N PHE A 46 2.25 -10.36 -9.53
CA PHE A 46 3.42 -9.57 -9.12
C PHE A 46 4.72 -10.17 -9.65
N ASP A 47 4.75 -11.49 -9.84
CA ASP A 47 5.92 -12.11 -10.46
C ASP A 47 6.05 -11.77 -11.94
N ALA A 48 4.94 -11.53 -12.60
CA ALA A 48 4.93 -11.35 -14.05
C ALA A 48 4.86 -9.91 -14.50
N ASN A 49 4.65 -8.98 -13.60
CA ASN A 49 4.43 -7.58 -13.98
C ASN A 49 5.26 -6.62 -13.15
N PRO A 50 5.53 -5.43 -13.65
CA PRO A 50 6.17 -4.42 -12.81
C PRO A 50 5.28 -4.09 -11.63
N HIS A 51 5.88 -3.87 -10.49
CA HIS A 51 5.09 -3.61 -9.29
C HIS A 51 4.48 -2.20 -9.36
N PRO A 52 3.22 -2.06 -8.99
CA PRO A 52 2.62 -0.73 -8.96
C PRO A 52 3.24 0.12 -7.85
N GLU A 53 3.09 1.41 -7.96
CA GLU A 53 3.62 2.31 -6.95
C GLU A 53 2.81 2.25 -5.67
N LEU A 54 1.52 2.04 -5.79
CA LEU A 54 0.62 2.04 -4.64
C LEU A 54 -0.28 0.82 -4.70
N LEU A 55 -0.47 0.17 -3.58
CA LEU A 55 -1.27 -1.04 -3.51
C LEU A 55 -2.30 -0.91 -2.39
N PHE A 56 -3.57 -1.05 -2.76
CA PHE A 56 -4.64 -1.16 -1.76
C PHE A 56 -4.88 -2.65 -1.55
N LEU A 57 -4.68 -3.11 -0.34
CA LEU A 57 -4.60 -4.54 -0.06
C LEU A 57 -5.55 -4.90 1.07
N ASP A 58 -6.54 -5.71 0.77
CA ASP A 58 -7.44 -6.22 1.80
C ASP A 58 -6.65 -7.18 2.67
N ILE A 59 -6.84 -7.11 3.97
CA ILE A 59 -6.14 -7.98 4.88
C ILE A 59 -6.58 -9.42 4.74
N HIS A 60 -7.87 -9.65 4.56
CA HIS A 60 -8.39 -11.00 4.45
C HIS A 60 -8.72 -11.33 3.01
N LEU A 61 -8.04 -12.31 2.46
CA LEU A 61 -8.23 -12.73 1.07
C LEU A 61 -8.89 -14.09 1.09
N SER A 62 -9.37 -14.54 -0.04
CA SER A 62 -10.16 -15.76 -0.10
C SER A 62 -9.36 -17.00 0.29
N ASP A 63 -8.06 -16.99 0.12
CA ASP A 63 -7.23 -18.16 0.42
C ASP A 63 -6.21 -17.89 1.54
N GLY A 64 -6.45 -16.88 2.37
CA GLY A 64 -5.57 -16.61 3.50
C GLY A 64 -5.52 -15.14 3.79
N ASN A 65 -4.50 -14.69 4.46
CA ASN A 65 -4.40 -13.26 4.73
C ASN A 65 -3.27 -12.64 3.94
N SER A 66 -3.33 -11.34 3.81
CA SER A 66 -2.44 -10.63 2.91
C SER A 66 -1.01 -10.61 3.41
N PHE A 67 -0.76 -10.93 4.69
CA PHE A 67 0.61 -10.97 5.15
C PHE A 67 1.36 -12.15 4.51
N ASP A 68 0.64 -13.22 4.17
CA ASP A 68 1.23 -14.31 3.42
C ASP A 68 1.61 -13.85 2.02
N PHE A 69 0.75 -13.06 1.39
CA PHE A 69 1.07 -12.49 0.09
C PHE A 69 2.33 -11.63 0.18
N LEU A 70 2.40 -10.79 1.20
CA LEU A 70 3.55 -9.89 1.35
C LEU A 70 4.84 -10.68 1.56
N SER A 71 4.77 -11.78 2.29
CA SER A 71 5.93 -12.63 2.52
C SER A 71 6.40 -13.31 1.26
N LEU A 72 5.48 -13.67 0.38
CA LEU A 72 5.82 -14.38 -0.84
C LEU A 72 6.28 -13.44 -1.94
N SER A 73 5.64 -12.31 -2.07
CA SER A 73 5.91 -11.40 -3.20
C SER A 73 6.89 -10.30 -2.90
N HIS A 74 7.00 -9.91 -1.66
CA HIS A 74 7.87 -8.79 -1.28
C HIS A 74 7.67 -7.59 -2.21
N PRO A 75 6.43 -7.07 -2.33
CA PRO A 75 6.19 -6.01 -3.30
C PRO A 75 6.97 -4.75 -2.93
N SER A 76 7.40 -4.05 -3.94
CA SER A 76 8.06 -2.76 -3.73
C SER A 76 7.06 -1.63 -3.59
N SER A 77 5.78 -1.94 -3.71
CA SER A 77 4.70 -0.97 -3.63
C SER A 77 4.55 -0.42 -2.23
N ILE A 78 4.10 0.80 -2.13
CA ILE A 78 3.64 1.33 -0.85
C ILE A 78 2.24 0.78 -0.63
N VAL A 79 1.95 0.32 0.56
CA VAL A 79 0.71 -0.39 0.84
C VAL A 79 -0.23 0.43 1.71
N ILE A 80 -1.50 0.50 1.32
CA ILE A 80 -2.58 0.98 2.17
C ILE A 80 -3.49 -0.21 2.38
N PHE A 81 -3.65 -0.64 3.62
CA PHE A 81 -4.50 -1.78 3.91
C PHE A 81 -5.97 -1.39 3.93
N THR A 82 -6.82 -2.30 3.49
CA THR A 82 -8.26 -2.16 3.69
C THR A 82 -8.73 -3.32 4.53
N THR A 83 -9.73 -3.11 5.37
CA THR A 83 -10.17 -4.18 6.24
C THR A 83 -11.54 -3.89 6.82
N ALA A 84 -12.29 -4.94 7.09
CA ALA A 84 -13.54 -4.83 7.82
C ALA A 84 -13.32 -4.96 9.32
N TYR A 85 -12.09 -5.20 9.75
CA TYR A 85 -11.80 -5.48 11.14
C TYR A 85 -11.18 -4.26 11.82
N ASP A 86 -11.13 -4.29 13.12
CA ASP A 86 -10.68 -3.13 13.85
C ASP A 86 -9.18 -2.93 13.74
N GLN A 87 -8.69 -1.91 14.36
CA GLN A 87 -7.33 -1.49 14.18
C GLN A 87 -6.31 -2.38 14.82
N TYR A 88 -6.72 -3.32 15.66
CA TYR A 88 -5.74 -4.16 16.28
C TYR A 88 -4.98 -4.98 15.30
N ALA A 89 -5.63 -5.52 14.31
CA ALA A 89 -4.97 -6.34 13.30
C ALA A 89 -3.93 -5.55 12.58
N ILE A 90 -4.19 -4.29 12.36
CA ILE A 90 -3.27 -3.44 11.62
C ILE A 90 -2.05 -3.13 12.45
N ARG A 91 -2.26 -2.84 13.71
CA ARG A 91 -1.14 -2.44 14.53
C ARG A 91 -0.15 -3.55 14.77
N ALA A 92 -0.58 -4.77 14.62
CA ALA A 92 0.30 -5.89 14.84
C ALA A 92 1.32 -6.04 13.73
N PHE A 93 1.12 -5.38 12.61
CA PHE A 93 1.97 -5.57 11.46
C PHE A 93 2.49 -4.25 10.96
N SER A 94 3.79 -4.16 10.86
CA SER A 94 4.35 -2.97 10.38
C SER A 94 5.08 -3.32 9.18
N VAL A 95 4.63 -3.09 8.09
CA VAL A 95 5.35 -3.31 6.85
C VAL A 95 5.44 -2.00 6.16
N ASN A 96 5.57 -1.96 4.91
CA ASN A 96 5.62 -0.75 4.15
C ASN A 96 4.29 -0.11 4.04
N SER A 97 3.41 -0.26 5.03
CA SER A 97 2.11 0.35 4.96
C SER A 97 2.17 1.75 5.53
N ILE A 98 1.40 2.62 4.94
CA ILE A 98 1.36 3.99 5.41
C ILE A 98 0.02 4.34 6.02
N ASP A 99 -0.99 3.51 5.80
CA ASP A 99 -2.32 3.82 6.33
C ASP A 99 -3.20 2.58 6.24
N TYR A 100 -4.35 2.66 6.82
CA TYR A 100 -5.36 1.63 6.67
C TYR A 100 -6.72 2.27 6.54
N LEU A 101 -7.64 1.57 5.90
CA LEU A 101 -8.98 2.08 5.69
C LEU A 101 -9.96 1.03 6.16
N LEU A 102 -10.88 1.43 7.02
CA LEU A 102 -11.91 0.51 7.49
C LEU A 102 -13.06 0.50 6.51
N LYS A 103 -13.60 -0.67 6.25
CA LYS A 103 -14.75 -0.81 5.37
C LYS A 103 -16.02 -0.57 6.17
N PRO A 104 -17.02 0.02 5.58
CA PRO A 104 -17.06 0.50 4.20
C PRO A 104 -16.21 1.76 4.07
N ILE A 105 -15.47 1.87 2.99
CA ILE A 105 -14.52 2.95 2.83
C ILE A 105 -15.25 4.25 2.51
N ASP A 106 -14.96 5.26 3.30
CA ASP A 106 -15.51 6.58 3.13
C ASP A 106 -14.60 7.39 2.21
N GLU A 107 -15.17 8.08 1.26
CA GLU A 107 -14.37 8.81 0.27
C GLU A 107 -13.48 9.86 0.91
N LYS A 108 -13.97 10.51 1.96
CA LYS A 108 -13.17 11.52 2.63
C LYS A 108 -11.96 10.88 3.30
N ARG A 109 -12.16 9.73 3.93
CA ARG A 109 -11.06 9.02 4.56
C ARG A 109 -10.08 8.52 3.52
N LEU A 110 -10.58 8.08 2.38
CA LEU A 110 -9.72 7.65 1.27
C LEU A 110 -8.86 8.81 0.80
N LEU A 111 -9.45 9.98 0.66
CA LEU A 111 -8.69 11.15 0.21
C LEU A 111 -7.57 11.46 1.21
N GLU A 112 -7.83 11.32 2.49
CA GLU A 112 -6.79 11.56 3.50
C GLU A 112 -5.62 10.60 3.30
N ALA A 113 -5.89 9.35 3.01
CA ALA A 113 -4.84 8.37 2.78
C ALA A 113 -4.06 8.69 1.50
N ILE A 114 -4.76 9.11 0.46
CA ILE A 114 -4.11 9.51 -0.79
C ILE A 114 -3.18 10.69 -0.57
N LEU A 115 -3.66 11.69 0.16
CA LEU A 115 -2.84 12.87 0.42
C LEU A 115 -1.61 12.51 1.25
N LYS A 116 -1.76 11.59 2.18
CA LYS A 116 -0.62 11.12 2.94
C LYS A 116 0.40 10.44 2.03
N TYR A 117 -0.06 9.59 1.13
CA TYR A 117 0.81 8.93 0.18
C TYR A 117 1.55 9.96 -0.67
N GLU A 118 0.81 10.93 -1.18
CA GLU A 118 1.41 11.94 -2.06
C GLU A 118 2.42 12.80 -1.31
N SER A 119 2.17 13.05 -0.06
CA SER A 119 3.10 13.80 0.76
C SER A 119 4.40 13.03 0.93
N ILE A 120 4.31 11.74 1.16
CA ILE A 120 5.47 10.90 1.35
C ILE A 120 6.34 10.85 0.10
N ILE A 121 5.75 10.60 -1.04
CA ILE A 121 6.54 10.51 -2.25
C ILE A 121 7.05 11.88 -2.68
N GLY A 122 6.31 12.94 -2.39
CA GLY A 122 6.78 14.28 -2.68
C GLY A 122 8.02 14.61 -1.88
N LYS A 123 8.05 14.23 -0.63
CA LYS A 123 9.21 14.44 0.19
C LYS A 123 10.39 13.64 -0.31
N GLN A 124 10.16 12.41 -0.71
CA GLN A 124 11.23 11.60 -1.24
C GLN A 124 11.80 12.20 -2.51
N GLN A 125 10.95 12.73 -3.34
CA GLN A 125 11.41 13.29 -4.60
C GLN A 125 12.11 14.60 -4.40
N SER A 126 11.80 15.35 -3.40
CA SER A 126 12.40 16.65 -3.22
C SER A 126 13.62 16.60 -2.34
N ARG A 127 14.06 15.43 -1.89
CA ARG A 127 15.21 15.40 -1.07
C ARG A 127 16.48 15.02 -1.65
N PRO A 128 16.64 14.78 -2.86
CA PRO A 128 17.87 14.28 -3.38
C PRO A 128 19.04 15.06 -2.97
N GLU A 129 18.97 16.32 -3.06
CA GLU A 129 20.12 17.03 -2.79
C GLU A 129 20.32 17.12 -1.40
N ASN A 130 19.33 17.22 -0.65
CA ASN A 130 19.59 17.40 0.63
C ASN A 130 20.10 16.31 1.25
N ASN A 131 19.75 15.33 0.95
CA ASN A 131 20.14 14.34 1.58
C ASN A 131 21.34 14.05 1.67
N LEU A 132 21.88 14.39 1.25
CA LEU A 132 23.07 14.06 1.33
C LEU A 132 23.55 14.18 2.50
N GLN A 133 23.26 14.43 3.19
CA GLN A 133 23.77 14.58 4.26
C GLN A 133 23.71 13.75 5.01
N PRO A 134 23.90 13.49 5.19
CA PRO A 134 23.95 12.71 5.75
C PRO A 134 23.77 12.14 6.51
N ALA A 135 23.47 12.10 6.77
CA ALA A 135 23.37 11.52 7.26
C ALA A 135 23.70 10.95 7.97
N THR A 136 23.68 11.09 8.19
CA THR A 136 23.93 10.64 8.68
C THR A 136 24.10 9.79 9.10
N PRO A 137 24.49 9.77 9.26
CA PRO A 137 24.71 8.82 9.45
C PRO A 137 24.35 8.13 10.31
N GLY A 138 24.36 8.18 10.77
CA GLY A 138 24.14 7.52 11.35
C GLY A 138 23.32 7.40 11.84
N GLU A 139 22.86 7.82 11.86
CA GLU A 139 22.12 7.69 12.04
C GLU A 139 21.61 6.85 11.93
N THR A 140 21.72 6.63 11.87
CA THR A 140 21.34 5.90 11.55
C THR A 140 20.85 4.97 11.94
N LEU A 141 20.77 4.99 12.27
CA LEU A 141 20.43 4.29 12.49
C LEU A 141 19.98 3.52 12.91
N PRO A 142 19.78 3.44 13.06
CA PRO A 142 19.39 2.73 13.41
C PRO A 142 18.97 1.91 13.65
N LYS A 143 18.78 1.80 13.87
CA LYS A 143 18.46 1.10 14.01
C LYS A 143 17.98 0.37 14.37
N PRO A 144 17.83 0.32 14.57
CA PRO A 144 17.36 -0.33 14.77
C PRO A 144 16.56 -0.94 15.03
N PHE A 145 16.37 -0.82 15.19
CA PHE A 145 15.79 -1.45 15.26
C PHE A 145 15.69 -2.34 15.47
N PRO A 146 15.67 -2.23 15.53
CA PRO A 146 15.50 -3.02 15.53
C PRO A 146 15.10 -3.72 15.61
N HIS A 147 14.90 -3.67 15.80
CA HIS A 147 14.60 -4.36 15.73
C HIS A 147 14.33 -5.21 15.99
N PRO A 148 14.12 -5.31 16.02
CA PRO A 148 13.87 -6.03 16.22
C PRO A 148 13.92 -6.96 16.33
N ARG A 149 14.05 -7.16 16.37
CA ARG A 149 14.28 -7.77 16.26
C ARG A 149 14.39 -8.66 16.67
N LYS A 150 14.36 -8.72 16.96
CA LYS A 150 14.46 -9.22 17.18
C LYS A 150 14.40 -9.76 17.39
#